data_774cde3eda360a1465cd09c77aa8b123
#
_entry.id   774cde3eda360a1465cd09c77aa8b123
#
_cell.length_a   1.000
_cell.length_b   1.000
_cell.length_c   1.000
_cell.angle_alpha   90.00
_cell.angle_beta   90.00
_cell.angle_gamma   90.00
#
_symmetry.space_group_name_H-M   'P 1'
#
loop_
_entity.id
_entity.type
_entity.pdbx_description
1 polymer ?
#
loop_
_entity_poly.entity_id
_entity_poly.type
_entity_poly.pdbx_seq_one_letter_code
_entity_poly.pdbx_strand_id
1 'polypeptide(L)'
;MSPTIGINLPNESYDPETTRRYLYLFKENGFDAVEICLDTYPLIIDGYINEAWVEYADHMFREFPFAYSAHIGRGLDLRDIENREKHKSVLMSSIDICARLGFSPLVLHYEVKSRNSEVERLFFEAHRKAANYAQQKGVLLVIENIEVELIEPVIELVAEVNSPNLRLAFDTGHAFLASKYFKFDFIDAFKKTLPYLAHLHLSDNTGNFEELRITDRAKYDALPMGYRIEYGRGDIHLPPYFGKIPYNELFSLLENYNGMFICEYYAERFLPFGKLIQHKVREEIQKSQAKSL
;
A
#
# COMPACT_ATOMS: atom_id res chain seq x y z
N MET A 1 23.27 1.54 -1.45
CA MET A 1 22.57 0.98 -2.63
C MET A 1 21.63 2.04 -3.17
N SER A 2 21.27 2.02 -4.47
CA SER A 2 20.25 2.94 -5.00
C SER A 2 18.88 2.55 -4.44
N PRO A 3 18.02 3.52 -4.06
CA PRO A 3 16.68 3.22 -3.58
C PRO A 3 15.82 2.60 -4.69
N THR A 4 14.99 1.62 -4.34
CA THR A 4 14.03 0.98 -5.25
C THR A 4 12.76 1.84 -5.31
N ILE A 5 12.57 2.57 -6.40
CA ILE A 5 11.41 3.44 -6.61
C ILE A 5 10.40 2.71 -7.49
N GLY A 6 9.20 2.51 -6.97
CA GLY A 6 8.09 1.88 -7.67
C GLY A 6 6.91 2.81 -7.89
N ILE A 7 5.91 2.27 -8.56
CA ILE A 7 4.63 2.92 -8.82
C ILE A 7 3.50 1.89 -8.77
N ASN A 8 2.32 2.29 -8.31
CA ASN A 8 1.15 1.44 -8.38
C ASN A 8 0.60 1.35 -9.81
N LEU A 9 0.21 0.14 -10.23
CA LEU A 9 -0.55 -0.04 -11.46
C LEU A 9 -1.98 0.50 -11.26
N PRO A 10 -2.55 1.29 -12.21
CA PRO A 10 -3.93 1.72 -12.12
C PRO A 10 -4.91 0.55 -11.99
N ASN A 11 -5.76 0.57 -10.97
CA ASN A 11 -6.68 -0.53 -10.64
C ASN A 11 -7.79 -0.74 -11.69
N GLU A 12 -8.05 0.26 -12.54
CA GLU A 12 -9.06 0.17 -13.61
C GLU A 12 -8.54 -0.45 -14.91
N SER A 13 -7.30 -0.95 -14.91
CA SER A 13 -6.65 -1.51 -16.10
C SER A 13 -6.92 -3.00 -16.23
N TYR A 14 -8.19 -3.41 -16.33
CA TYR A 14 -8.60 -4.82 -16.47
C TYR A 14 -8.22 -5.45 -17.81
N ASP A 15 -7.82 -4.66 -18.79
CA ASP A 15 -7.36 -5.13 -20.08
C ASP A 15 -5.83 -5.36 -20.07
N PRO A 16 -5.36 -6.60 -20.35
CA PRO A 16 -3.94 -6.92 -20.35
C PRO A 16 -3.08 -6.07 -21.29
N GLU A 17 -3.61 -5.63 -22.43
CA GLU A 17 -2.87 -4.76 -23.36
C GLU A 17 -2.68 -3.35 -22.78
N THR A 18 -3.69 -2.85 -22.09
CA THR A 18 -3.58 -1.58 -21.35
C THR A 18 -2.56 -1.71 -20.22
N THR A 19 -2.54 -2.83 -19.48
CA THR A 19 -1.52 -3.12 -18.48
C THR A 19 -0.12 -3.11 -19.09
N ARG A 20 0.11 -3.81 -20.20
CA ARG A 20 1.42 -3.80 -20.87
C ARG A 20 1.86 -2.39 -21.26
N ARG A 21 0.93 -1.56 -21.76
CA ARG A 21 1.25 -0.16 -22.09
C ARG A 21 1.71 0.64 -20.87
N TYR A 22 1.07 0.47 -19.71
CA TYR A 22 1.52 1.08 -18.46
C TYR A 22 2.90 0.56 -18.04
N LEU A 23 3.13 -0.75 -18.10
CA LEU A 23 4.42 -1.34 -17.74
C LEU A 23 5.55 -0.83 -18.65
N TYR A 24 5.32 -0.71 -19.97
CA TYR A 24 6.27 -0.07 -20.88
C TYR A 24 6.54 1.38 -20.48
N LEU A 25 5.50 2.16 -20.21
CA LEU A 25 5.63 3.55 -19.81
C LEU A 25 6.40 3.70 -18.48
N PHE A 26 6.13 2.85 -17.50
CA PHE A 26 6.83 2.87 -16.21
C PHE A 26 8.30 2.52 -16.36
N LYS A 27 8.61 1.57 -17.22
CA LYS A 27 10.00 1.24 -17.60
C LYS A 27 10.71 2.44 -18.25
N GLU A 28 10.08 3.10 -19.21
CA GLU A 28 10.63 4.29 -19.88
C GLU A 28 10.81 5.46 -18.90
N ASN A 29 9.94 5.59 -17.91
CA ASN A 29 10.04 6.59 -16.86
C ASN A 29 11.12 6.27 -15.82
N GLY A 30 11.71 5.06 -15.82
CA GLY A 30 12.80 4.66 -14.93
C GLY A 30 12.37 4.19 -13.55
N PHE A 31 11.14 3.69 -13.40
CA PHE A 31 10.72 2.97 -12.19
C PHE A 31 11.40 1.60 -12.11
N ASP A 32 11.72 1.15 -10.90
CA ASP A 32 12.37 -0.13 -10.61
C ASP A 32 11.37 -1.21 -10.19
N ALA A 33 10.23 -0.80 -9.67
CA ALA A 33 9.21 -1.69 -9.12
C ALA A 33 7.80 -1.27 -9.53
N VAL A 34 6.88 -2.24 -9.51
CA VAL A 34 5.44 -1.98 -9.74
C VAL A 34 4.63 -2.72 -8.67
N GLU A 35 3.68 -2.02 -8.09
CA GLU A 35 2.70 -2.63 -7.19
C GLU A 35 1.42 -2.96 -7.93
N ILE A 36 0.95 -4.19 -7.73
CA ILE A 36 -0.23 -4.75 -8.40
C ILE A 36 -1.35 -4.96 -7.40
N CYS A 37 -2.50 -4.34 -7.62
CA CYS A 37 -3.69 -4.71 -6.88
C CYS A 37 -4.22 -6.06 -7.38
N LEU A 38 -4.35 -7.05 -6.49
CA LEU A 38 -4.68 -8.43 -6.88
C LEU A 38 -6.10 -8.58 -7.44
N ASP A 39 -7.00 -7.61 -7.16
CA ASP A 39 -8.35 -7.57 -7.71
C ASP A 39 -8.44 -6.89 -9.09
N THR A 40 -7.32 -6.40 -9.65
CA THR A 40 -7.24 -5.93 -11.03
C THR A 40 -7.64 -7.01 -12.04
N TYR A 41 -7.32 -8.26 -11.76
CA TYR A 41 -7.73 -9.42 -12.54
C TYR A 41 -8.46 -10.43 -11.66
N PRO A 42 -9.31 -11.29 -12.23
CA PRO A 42 -10.00 -12.32 -11.46
C PRO A 42 -9.03 -13.48 -11.12
N LEU A 43 -7.94 -13.15 -10.42
CA LEU A 43 -6.94 -14.12 -9.93
C LEU A 43 -7.52 -15.02 -8.85
N ILE A 44 -8.53 -14.51 -8.11
CA ILE A 44 -9.25 -15.23 -7.06
C ILE A 44 -10.75 -15.12 -7.38
N ILE A 45 -11.42 -16.26 -7.39
CA ILE A 45 -12.89 -16.34 -7.56
C ILE A 45 -13.44 -17.11 -6.37
N ASP A 46 -14.34 -16.49 -5.61
CA ASP A 46 -14.98 -17.09 -4.43
C ASP A 46 -14.00 -17.62 -3.37
N GLY A 47 -12.83 -16.98 -3.25
CA GLY A 47 -11.75 -17.37 -2.33
C GLY A 47 -10.79 -18.43 -2.89
N TYR A 48 -10.97 -18.91 -4.12
CA TYR A 48 -10.13 -19.92 -4.78
C TYR A 48 -9.31 -19.30 -5.92
N ILE A 49 -8.11 -19.83 -6.10
CA ILE A 49 -7.20 -19.37 -7.17
C ILE A 49 -7.79 -19.74 -8.54
N ASN A 50 -7.83 -18.76 -9.43
CA ASN A 50 -8.12 -18.96 -10.85
C ASN A 50 -6.81 -19.28 -11.58
N GLU A 51 -6.52 -20.58 -11.74
CA GLU A 51 -5.25 -21.07 -12.28
C GLU A 51 -4.92 -20.49 -13.66
N ALA A 52 -5.92 -20.39 -14.54
CA ALA A 52 -5.73 -19.86 -15.90
C ALA A 52 -5.29 -18.39 -15.88
N TRP A 53 -5.88 -17.58 -15.01
CA TRP A 53 -5.48 -16.17 -14.88
C TRP A 53 -4.13 -16.00 -14.19
N VAL A 54 -3.79 -16.82 -13.19
CA VAL A 54 -2.49 -16.76 -12.53
C VAL A 54 -1.37 -17.16 -13.49
N GLU A 55 -1.56 -18.19 -14.31
CA GLU A 55 -0.61 -18.59 -15.35
C GLU A 55 -0.43 -17.48 -16.39
N TYR A 56 -1.52 -16.88 -16.86
CA TYR A 56 -1.46 -15.75 -17.80
C TYR A 56 -0.73 -14.54 -17.20
N ALA A 57 -1.04 -14.20 -15.95
CA ALA A 57 -0.39 -13.09 -15.23
C ALA A 57 1.11 -13.33 -15.04
N ASP A 58 1.53 -14.55 -14.68
CA ASP A 58 2.94 -14.91 -14.54
C ASP A 58 3.70 -14.65 -15.85
N HIS A 59 3.16 -15.10 -16.99
CA HIS A 59 3.76 -14.84 -18.29
C HIS A 59 3.86 -13.35 -18.59
N MET A 60 2.78 -12.60 -18.38
CA MET A 60 2.72 -11.16 -18.69
C MET A 60 3.72 -10.35 -17.86
N PHE A 61 3.76 -10.57 -16.53
CA PHE A 61 4.63 -9.78 -15.67
C PHE A 61 6.11 -10.11 -15.81
N ARG A 62 6.46 -11.36 -16.21
CA ARG A 62 7.83 -11.75 -16.53
C ARG A 62 8.39 -11.11 -17.81
N GLU A 63 7.55 -10.50 -18.65
CA GLU A 63 8.00 -9.73 -19.82
C GLU A 63 8.78 -8.45 -19.41
N PHE A 64 8.67 -8.03 -18.14
CA PHE A 64 9.23 -6.77 -17.66
C PHE A 64 10.21 -6.98 -16.50
N PRO A 65 11.29 -6.18 -16.42
CA PRO A 65 12.35 -6.35 -15.43
C PRO A 65 12.05 -5.62 -14.10
N PHE A 66 10.80 -5.62 -13.66
CA PHE A 66 10.42 -4.98 -12.39
C PHE A 66 10.55 -5.93 -11.21
N ALA A 67 10.86 -5.36 -10.04
CA ALA A 67 10.45 -5.96 -8.78
C ALA A 67 8.95 -5.71 -8.59
N TYR A 68 8.23 -6.69 -8.05
CA TYR A 68 6.79 -6.56 -7.86
C TYR A 68 6.41 -6.69 -6.40
N SER A 69 5.57 -5.77 -5.92
CA SER A 69 4.76 -5.93 -4.73
C SER A 69 3.29 -6.17 -5.12
N ALA A 70 2.51 -6.61 -4.16
CA ALA A 70 1.08 -6.82 -4.37
C ALA A 70 0.27 -6.12 -3.27
N HIS A 71 -0.93 -5.69 -3.62
CA HIS A 71 -1.88 -5.09 -2.70
C HIS A 71 -3.19 -5.88 -2.72
N ILE A 72 -3.76 -6.23 -1.58
CA ILE A 72 -5.12 -6.78 -1.53
C ILE A 72 -6.11 -5.62 -1.59
N GLY A 73 -7.09 -5.72 -2.49
CA GLY A 73 -8.16 -4.73 -2.62
C GLY A 73 -8.99 -4.57 -1.33
N ARG A 74 -9.82 -3.55 -1.32
CA ARG A 74 -10.60 -3.08 -0.17
C ARG A 74 -11.62 -4.08 0.42
N GLY A 75 -11.80 -5.25 -0.17
CA GLY A 75 -12.79 -6.23 0.26
C GLY A 75 -12.35 -7.13 1.41
N LEU A 76 -11.07 -7.14 1.78
CA LEU A 76 -10.56 -7.98 2.86
C LEU A 76 -10.79 -7.31 4.21
N ASP A 77 -11.61 -7.91 5.06
CA ASP A 77 -11.80 -7.51 6.46
C ASP A 77 -11.77 -8.72 7.40
N LEU A 78 -10.67 -8.88 8.13
CA LEU A 78 -10.51 -9.99 9.08
C LEU A 78 -11.27 -9.77 10.41
N ARG A 79 -11.93 -8.60 10.58
CA ARG A 79 -12.88 -8.33 11.68
C ARG A 79 -14.31 -8.70 11.34
N ASP A 80 -14.62 -8.96 10.07
CA ASP A 80 -15.92 -9.51 9.65
C ASP A 80 -16.04 -10.97 10.10
N ILE A 81 -16.70 -11.17 11.26
CA ILE A 81 -16.87 -12.50 11.85
C ILE A 81 -17.80 -13.36 10.99
N GLU A 82 -18.83 -12.78 10.38
CA GLU A 82 -19.84 -13.51 9.61
C GLU A 82 -19.25 -14.15 8.37
N ASN A 83 -18.33 -13.43 7.69
CA ASN A 83 -17.67 -13.90 6.47
C ASN A 83 -16.21 -14.35 6.69
N ARG A 84 -15.82 -14.57 7.93
CA ARG A 84 -14.43 -14.82 8.34
C ARG A 84 -13.71 -15.90 7.53
N GLU A 85 -14.36 -17.03 7.27
CA GLU A 85 -13.73 -18.12 6.51
C GLU A 85 -13.52 -17.73 5.04
N LYS A 86 -14.38 -16.89 4.47
CA LYS A 86 -14.21 -16.34 3.14
C LYS A 86 -12.99 -15.38 3.09
N HIS A 87 -12.92 -14.42 4.02
CA HIS A 87 -11.78 -13.51 4.11
C HIS A 87 -10.46 -14.25 4.29
N LYS A 88 -10.46 -15.28 5.15
CA LYS A 88 -9.29 -16.14 5.33
C LYS A 88 -8.90 -16.88 4.05
N SER A 89 -9.88 -17.45 3.33
CA SER A 89 -9.63 -18.14 2.05
C SER A 89 -9.02 -17.17 1.03
N VAL A 90 -9.56 -15.94 0.89
CA VAL A 90 -9.02 -14.91 0.01
C VAL A 90 -7.58 -14.56 0.40
N LEU A 91 -7.29 -14.36 1.69
CA LEU A 91 -5.95 -14.02 2.16
C LEU A 91 -4.94 -15.15 1.87
N MET A 92 -5.30 -16.41 2.15
CA MET A 92 -4.40 -17.55 1.88
C MET A 92 -4.14 -17.70 0.38
N SER A 93 -5.18 -17.58 -0.46
CA SER A 93 -5.03 -17.58 -1.92
C SER A 93 -4.15 -16.43 -2.42
N SER A 94 -4.28 -15.24 -1.83
CA SER A 94 -3.42 -14.09 -2.15
C SER A 94 -1.95 -14.35 -1.83
N ILE A 95 -1.67 -14.97 -0.69
CA ILE A 95 -0.30 -15.35 -0.31
C ILE A 95 0.26 -16.40 -1.30
N ASP A 96 -0.53 -17.42 -1.67
CA ASP A 96 -0.13 -18.42 -2.64
C ASP A 96 0.15 -17.84 -4.03
N ILE A 97 -0.68 -16.88 -4.48
CA ILE A 97 -0.48 -16.16 -5.74
C ILE A 97 0.82 -15.36 -5.69
N CYS A 98 1.04 -14.59 -4.61
CA CYS A 98 2.28 -13.83 -4.43
C CYS A 98 3.52 -14.73 -4.46
N ALA A 99 3.48 -15.87 -3.78
CA ALA A 99 4.57 -16.84 -3.81
C ALA A 99 4.85 -17.38 -5.20
N ARG A 100 3.81 -17.68 -5.99
CA ARG A 100 3.93 -18.20 -7.37
C ARG A 100 4.44 -17.16 -8.36
N LEU A 101 3.96 -15.92 -8.24
CA LEU A 101 4.35 -14.82 -9.13
C LEU A 101 5.67 -14.14 -8.71
N GLY A 102 6.19 -14.46 -7.52
CA GLY A 102 7.38 -13.82 -6.96
C GLY A 102 7.11 -12.38 -6.48
N PHE A 103 5.88 -12.06 -6.10
CA PHE A 103 5.49 -10.73 -5.60
C PHE A 103 5.73 -10.64 -4.09
N SER A 104 6.45 -9.63 -3.65
CA SER A 104 6.69 -9.35 -2.23
C SER A 104 7.16 -7.91 -2.04
N PRO A 105 6.61 -7.18 -1.04
CA PRO A 105 5.62 -7.61 -0.05
C PRO A 105 4.20 -7.72 -0.60
N LEU A 106 3.30 -8.32 0.21
CA LEU A 106 1.85 -8.28 0.04
C LEU A 106 1.28 -7.30 1.07
N VAL A 107 0.67 -6.22 0.58
CA VAL A 107 0.08 -5.15 1.40
C VAL A 107 -1.35 -5.50 1.79
N LEU A 108 -1.68 -5.29 3.06
CA LEU A 108 -3.00 -5.44 3.67
C LEU A 108 -3.37 -4.14 4.39
N HIS A 109 -4.57 -3.60 4.17
CA HIS A 109 -5.05 -2.48 4.96
C HIS A 109 -5.29 -2.88 6.42
N TYR A 110 -4.95 -1.97 7.35
CA TYR A 110 -5.44 -2.04 8.71
C TYR A 110 -6.88 -1.52 8.75
N GLU A 111 -7.83 -2.36 9.06
CA GLU A 111 -9.22 -1.93 9.24
C GLU A 111 -9.45 -1.25 10.60
N VAL A 112 -10.49 -0.42 10.72
CA VAL A 112 -10.80 0.33 11.95
C VAL A 112 -10.93 -0.61 13.15
N LYS A 113 -10.25 -0.28 14.26
CA LYS A 113 -10.24 -1.09 15.49
C LYS A 113 -11.65 -1.27 16.04
N SER A 114 -12.03 -2.51 16.34
CA SER A 114 -13.32 -2.83 16.95
C SER A 114 -13.32 -2.53 18.45
N ARG A 115 -14.48 -2.15 18.97
CA ARG A 115 -14.68 -2.06 20.43
C ARG A 115 -14.96 -3.41 21.09
N ASN A 116 -15.16 -4.46 20.31
CA ASN A 116 -15.40 -5.82 20.79
C ASN A 116 -14.05 -6.55 20.95
N SER A 117 -13.69 -6.86 22.18
CA SER A 117 -12.42 -7.52 22.51
C SER A 117 -12.28 -8.91 21.88
N GLU A 118 -13.38 -9.64 21.69
CA GLU A 118 -13.34 -10.96 21.04
C GLU A 118 -13.06 -10.82 19.53
N VAL A 119 -13.62 -9.81 18.86
CA VAL A 119 -13.31 -9.49 17.47
C VAL A 119 -11.82 -9.19 17.32
N GLU A 120 -11.26 -8.34 18.19
CA GLU A 120 -9.84 -8.00 18.16
C GLU A 120 -8.96 -9.22 18.44
N ARG A 121 -9.31 -10.06 19.42
CA ARG A 121 -8.59 -11.30 19.66
C ARG A 121 -8.53 -12.21 18.42
N LEU A 122 -9.66 -12.38 17.73
CA LEU A 122 -9.76 -13.17 16.51
C LEU A 122 -9.00 -12.52 15.34
N PHE A 123 -9.00 -11.19 15.26
CA PHE A 123 -8.23 -10.44 14.27
C PHE A 123 -6.71 -10.66 14.44
N PHE A 124 -6.20 -10.56 15.67
CA PHE A 124 -4.79 -10.85 15.97
C PHE A 124 -4.41 -12.30 15.67
N GLU A 125 -5.27 -13.26 16.03
CA GLU A 125 -5.05 -14.67 15.70
C GLU A 125 -5.02 -14.94 14.18
N ALA A 126 -5.89 -14.28 13.42
CA ALA A 126 -5.93 -14.41 11.97
C ALA A 126 -4.61 -13.91 11.34
N HIS A 127 -4.11 -12.75 11.78
CA HIS A 127 -2.83 -12.21 11.31
C HIS A 127 -1.64 -13.09 11.72
N ARG A 128 -1.64 -13.66 12.93
CA ARG A 128 -0.59 -14.59 13.35
C ARG A 128 -0.57 -15.85 12.48
N LYS A 129 -1.74 -16.40 12.14
CA LYS A 129 -1.85 -17.56 11.24
C LYS A 129 -1.40 -17.20 9.83
N ALA A 130 -1.82 -16.04 9.33
CA ALA A 130 -1.41 -15.56 8.00
C ALA A 130 0.11 -15.34 7.92
N ALA A 131 0.72 -14.71 8.94
CA ALA A 131 2.16 -14.49 9.01
C ALA A 131 2.96 -15.81 9.00
N ASN A 132 2.51 -16.80 9.77
CA ASN A 132 3.13 -18.12 9.78
C ASN A 132 3.02 -18.83 8.40
N TYR A 133 1.87 -18.69 7.73
CA TYR A 133 1.68 -19.23 6.40
C TYR A 133 2.55 -18.51 5.37
N ALA A 134 2.57 -17.19 5.41
CA ALA A 134 3.39 -16.35 4.53
C ALA A 134 4.90 -16.68 4.71
N GLN A 135 5.35 -16.94 5.94
CA GLN A 135 6.72 -17.39 6.21
C GLN A 135 7.04 -18.70 5.50
N GLN A 136 6.13 -19.68 5.51
CA GLN A 136 6.31 -20.95 4.81
C GLN A 136 6.37 -20.78 3.28
N LYS A 137 5.71 -19.73 2.77
CA LYS A 137 5.64 -19.42 1.34
C LYS A 137 6.73 -18.43 0.88
N GLY A 138 7.52 -17.88 1.80
CA GLY A 138 8.54 -16.88 1.49
C GLY A 138 7.97 -15.50 1.11
N VAL A 139 6.75 -15.17 1.55
CA VAL A 139 6.08 -13.90 1.29
C VAL A 139 6.14 -13.03 2.53
N LEU A 140 6.48 -11.74 2.37
CA LEU A 140 6.38 -10.74 3.41
C LEU A 140 4.98 -10.10 3.39
N LEU A 141 4.27 -10.15 4.49
CA LEU A 141 3.04 -9.38 4.69
C LEU A 141 3.37 -8.02 5.30
N VAL A 142 2.72 -6.97 4.85
CA VAL A 142 2.84 -5.64 5.44
C VAL A 142 1.45 -5.05 5.70
N ILE A 143 1.26 -4.50 6.90
CA ILE A 143 0.01 -3.87 7.32
C ILE A 143 0.11 -2.37 7.08
N GLU A 144 -0.78 -1.85 6.28
CA GLU A 144 -0.85 -0.45 5.91
C GLU A 144 -1.79 0.33 6.82
N ASN A 145 -1.34 1.50 7.28
CA ASN A 145 -2.19 2.44 8.01
C ASN A 145 -3.24 3.08 7.11
N ILE A 146 -4.38 3.41 7.68
CA ILE A 146 -5.49 4.08 6.99
C ILE A 146 -5.76 5.47 7.59
N GLU A 147 -6.42 6.34 6.82
CA GLU A 147 -6.66 7.74 7.18
C GLU A 147 -7.70 7.95 8.30
N VAL A 148 -8.41 6.89 8.67
CA VAL A 148 -9.50 6.91 9.68
C VAL A 148 -9.13 6.21 10.98
N GLU A 149 -7.85 5.89 11.17
CA GLU A 149 -7.34 5.26 12.39
C GLU A 149 -6.01 5.89 12.82
N LEU A 150 -5.67 5.76 14.11
CA LEU A 150 -4.36 6.13 14.64
C LEU A 150 -3.29 5.11 14.20
N ILE A 151 -2.04 5.52 14.24
CA ILE A 151 -0.92 4.63 13.89
C ILE A 151 -0.61 3.59 14.97
N GLU A 152 -0.90 3.91 16.23
CA GLU A 152 -0.59 3.04 17.37
C GLU A 152 -1.24 1.65 17.28
N PRO A 153 -2.52 1.49 16.90
CA PRO A 153 -3.12 0.17 16.71
C PRO A 153 -2.45 -0.68 15.64
N VAL A 154 -1.91 -0.06 14.58
CA VAL A 154 -1.16 -0.77 13.53
C VAL A 154 0.17 -1.29 14.08
N ILE A 155 0.88 -0.44 14.83
CA ILE A 155 2.12 -0.81 15.53
C ILE A 155 1.87 -1.93 16.53
N GLU A 156 0.77 -1.82 17.33
CA GLU A 156 0.37 -2.83 18.31
C GLU A 156 0.18 -4.21 17.65
N LEU A 157 -0.54 -4.27 16.53
CA LEU A 157 -0.74 -5.52 15.79
C LEU A 157 0.59 -6.14 15.36
N VAL A 158 1.46 -5.38 14.71
CA VAL A 158 2.73 -5.91 14.20
C VAL A 158 3.67 -6.31 15.34
N ALA A 159 3.72 -5.52 16.41
CA ALA A 159 4.56 -5.80 17.58
C ALA A 159 4.07 -7.05 18.35
N GLU A 160 2.76 -7.24 18.52
CA GLU A 160 2.21 -8.37 19.25
C GLU A 160 2.31 -9.67 18.44
N VAL A 161 2.05 -9.63 17.13
CA VAL A 161 2.25 -10.80 16.26
C VAL A 161 3.72 -11.20 16.24
N ASN A 162 4.64 -10.24 16.30
CA ASN A 162 6.08 -10.39 16.41
C ASN A 162 6.66 -11.43 15.43
N SER A 163 6.28 -11.34 14.17
CA SER A 163 6.74 -12.22 13.09
C SER A 163 7.69 -11.47 12.15
N PRO A 164 8.78 -12.11 11.68
CA PRO A 164 9.61 -11.52 10.62
C PRO A 164 8.83 -11.34 9.30
N ASN A 165 7.75 -12.09 9.11
CA ASN A 165 6.92 -12.06 7.91
C ASN A 165 5.61 -11.26 8.08
N LEU A 166 5.50 -10.45 9.15
CA LEU A 166 4.45 -9.44 9.28
C LEU A 166 5.10 -8.14 9.75
N ARG A 167 5.12 -7.16 8.88
CA ARG A 167 5.75 -5.86 9.12
C ARG A 167 4.74 -4.75 8.85
N LEU A 168 5.20 -3.50 8.88
CA LEU A 168 4.38 -2.32 8.65
C LEU A 168 4.69 -1.71 7.28
N ALA A 169 3.63 -1.39 6.53
CA ALA A 169 3.66 -0.46 5.43
C ALA A 169 3.17 0.91 5.91
N PHE A 170 3.92 1.97 5.61
CA PHE A 170 3.49 3.31 5.95
C PHE A 170 3.02 4.06 4.71
N ASP A 171 1.72 4.32 4.63
CA ASP A 171 1.18 5.25 3.64
C ASP A 171 1.24 6.67 4.19
N THR A 172 1.94 7.53 3.44
CA THR A 172 2.20 8.91 3.83
C THR A 172 0.96 9.79 3.75
N GLY A 173 0.10 9.56 2.76
CA GLY A 173 -1.13 10.31 2.55
C GLY A 173 -2.17 10.01 3.62
N HIS A 174 -2.39 8.74 3.90
CA HIS A 174 -3.28 8.29 4.97
C HIS A 174 -2.85 8.83 6.33
N ALA A 175 -1.57 8.66 6.68
CA ALA A 175 -1.04 9.17 7.95
C ALA A 175 -1.13 10.69 8.06
N PHE A 176 -0.89 11.42 6.96
CA PHE A 176 -0.98 12.87 6.98
C PHE A 176 -2.40 13.37 7.18
N LEU A 177 -3.39 12.76 6.53
CA LEU A 177 -4.82 13.05 6.75
C LEU A 177 -5.24 12.71 8.18
N ALA A 178 -4.88 11.52 8.67
CA ALA A 178 -5.13 11.09 10.05
C ALA A 178 -4.53 12.10 11.05
N SER A 179 -3.30 12.56 10.82
CA SER A 179 -2.65 13.54 11.70
C SER A 179 -3.42 14.86 11.80
N LYS A 180 -4.03 15.32 10.71
CA LYS A 180 -4.85 16.53 10.70
C LYS A 180 -6.20 16.33 11.39
N TYR A 181 -6.81 15.18 11.22
CA TYR A 181 -8.10 14.85 11.83
C TYR A 181 -7.97 14.57 13.33
N PHE A 182 -7.07 13.66 13.72
CA PHE A 182 -6.88 13.25 15.12
C PHE A 182 -5.93 14.16 15.93
N LYS A 183 -5.31 15.18 15.28
CA LYS A 183 -4.46 16.20 15.92
C LYS A 183 -3.18 15.63 16.58
N PHE A 184 -2.46 14.77 15.88
CA PHE A 184 -1.14 14.31 16.30
C PHE A 184 -0.04 14.82 15.34
N ASP A 185 1.22 14.71 15.77
CA ASP A 185 2.36 15.05 14.92
C ASP A 185 2.67 13.93 13.93
N PHE A 186 2.67 14.27 12.64
CA PHE A 186 2.88 13.33 11.54
C PHE A 186 4.29 12.71 11.57
N ILE A 187 5.32 13.53 11.82
CA ILE A 187 6.70 13.05 11.84
C ILE A 187 6.97 12.17 13.06
N ASP A 188 6.41 12.53 14.22
CA ASP A 188 6.54 11.69 15.41
C ASP A 188 5.79 10.36 15.26
N ALA A 189 4.63 10.35 14.59
CA ALA A 189 3.95 9.11 14.22
C ALA A 189 4.81 8.24 13.31
N PHE A 190 5.44 8.84 12.28
CA PHE A 190 6.35 8.12 11.40
C PHE A 190 7.55 7.53 12.15
N LYS A 191 8.20 8.29 13.05
CA LYS A 191 9.32 7.78 13.86
C LYS A 191 8.97 6.53 14.66
N LYS A 192 7.74 6.45 15.21
CA LYS A 192 7.25 5.27 15.95
C LYS A 192 7.18 4.02 15.07
N THR A 193 6.98 4.16 13.75
CA THR A 193 6.87 3.02 12.83
C THR A 193 8.21 2.45 12.40
N LEU A 194 9.30 3.22 12.47
CA LEU A 194 10.61 2.84 11.93
C LEU A 194 11.11 1.45 12.35
N PRO A 195 10.94 0.98 13.61
CA PRO A 195 11.37 -0.37 14.01
C PRO A 195 10.63 -1.50 13.28
N TYR A 196 9.45 -1.21 12.74
CA TYR A 196 8.54 -2.18 12.11
C TYR A 196 8.41 -1.98 10.60
N LEU A 197 8.92 -0.88 10.08
CA LEU A 197 8.73 -0.44 8.69
C LEU A 197 9.45 -1.38 7.71
N ALA A 198 8.72 -1.81 6.67
CA ALA A 198 9.27 -2.62 5.58
C ALA A 198 8.81 -2.15 4.19
N HIS A 199 7.79 -1.31 4.11
CA HIS A 199 7.23 -0.81 2.85
C HIS A 199 6.75 0.64 3.01
N LEU A 200 6.80 1.42 1.92
CA LEU A 200 6.36 2.81 1.92
C LEU A 200 5.47 3.08 0.71
N HIS A 201 4.27 3.60 0.98
CA HIS A 201 3.44 4.26 -0.02
C HIS A 201 3.66 5.77 0.06
N LEU A 202 4.05 6.34 -1.06
CA LEU A 202 4.27 7.76 -1.22
C LEU A 202 3.09 8.36 -1.99
N SER A 203 2.03 8.68 -1.29
CA SER A 203 0.88 9.41 -1.79
C SER A 203 0.83 10.79 -1.14
N ASP A 204 0.50 11.85 -1.87
CA ASP A 204 0.46 13.21 -1.33
C ASP A 204 -0.98 13.74 -1.29
N ASN A 205 -1.22 14.72 -0.44
CA ASN A 205 -2.50 15.42 -0.33
C ASN A 205 -2.33 16.80 0.31
N THR A 206 -3.44 17.53 0.47
CA THR A 206 -3.45 18.88 1.03
C THR A 206 -3.56 18.94 2.55
N GLY A 207 -3.79 17.80 3.21
CA GLY A 207 -4.09 17.71 4.65
C GLY A 207 -5.53 18.08 5.01
N ASN A 208 -6.41 18.34 4.05
CA ASN A 208 -7.83 18.61 4.29
C ASN A 208 -8.60 17.29 4.36
N PHE A 209 -8.80 16.79 5.56
CA PHE A 209 -9.58 15.58 5.78
C PHE A 209 -11.04 15.77 5.32
N GLU A 210 -11.62 14.77 4.65
CA GLU A 210 -13.04 14.79 4.25
C GLU A 210 -13.87 14.00 5.26
N GLU A 211 -14.67 14.73 6.08
CA GLU A 211 -15.43 14.14 7.19
C GLU A 211 -16.47 13.11 6.72
N LEU A 212 -16.95 13.19 5.49
CA LEU A 212 -17.85 12.18 4.93
C LEU A 212 -17.23 10.78 4.95
N ARG A 213 -15.90 10.68 4.94
CA ARG A 213 -15.17 9.41 5.05
C ARG A 213 -15.56 8.60 6.31
N ILE A 214 -15.94 9.32 7.38
CA ILE A 214 -16.36 8.73 8.67
C ILE A 214 -17.87 8.81 8.83
N THR A 215 -18.49 9.95 8.47
CA THR A 215 -19.89 10.23 8.78
C THR A 215 -20.87 9.65 7.77
N ASP A 216 -20.48 9.52 6.52
CA ASP A 216 -21.32 8.98 5.43
C ASP A 216 -20.43 8.43 4.30
N ARG A 217 -19.96 7.20 4.49
CA ARG A 217 -19.06 6.53 3.55
C ARG A 217 -19.62 6.45 2.13
N ALA A 218 -20.91 6.21 1.98
CA ALA A 218 -21.54 6.11 0.66
C ALA A 218 -21.48 7.43 -0.10
N LYS A 219 -21.70 8.56 0.58
CA LYS A 219 -21.52 9.88 -0.02
C LYS A 219 -20.07 10.19 -0.34
N TYR A 220 -19.14 9.79 0.53
CA TYR A 220 -17.71 9.96 0.27
C TYR A 220 -17.29 9.23 -1.00
N ASP A 221 -17.65 7.97 -1.14
CA ASP A 221 -17.30 7.15 -2.30
C ASP A 221 -17.99 7.64 -3.60
N ALA A 222 -19.13 8.32 -3.48
CA ALA A 222 -19.82 8.95 -4.61
C ALA A 222 -19.22 10.30 -5.06
N LEU A 223 -18.32 10.91 -4.28
CA LEU A 223 -17.66 12.15 -4.68
C LEU A 223 -16.70 11.89 -5.86
N PRO A 224 -16.88 12.58 -7.00
CA PRO A 224 -15.97 12.41 -8.13
C PRO A 224 -14.52 12.74 -7.74
N MET A 225 -13.56 11.90 -8.14
CA MET A 225 -12.14 12.13 -7.81
C MET A 225 -11.64 13.48 -8.37
N GLY A 226 -12.10 13.90 -9.55
CA GLY A 226 -11.77 15.21 -10.10
C GLY A 226 -12.19 16.37 -9.18
N TYR A 227 -13.39 16.30 -8.62
CA TYR A 227 -13.86 17.27 -7.62
C TYR A 227 -12.99 17.24 -6.36
N ARG A 228 -12.67 16.05 -5.84
CA ARG A 228 -11.84 15.91 -4.64
C ARG A 228 -10.44 16.51 -4.84
N ILE A 229 -9.82 16.27 -5.99
CA ILE A 229 -8.50 16.85 -6.36
C ILE A 229 -8.62 18.38 -6.49
N GLU A 230 -9.61 18.89 -7.23
CA GLU A 230 -9.80 20.33 -7.45
C GLU A 230 -9.96 21.12 -6.14
N TYR A 231 -10.69 20.56 -5.18
CA TYR A 231 -10.91 21.17 -3.87
C TYR A 231 -9.92 20.71 -2.79
N GLY A 232 -8.99 19.81 -3.13
CA GLY A 232 -7.97 19.28 -2.23
C GLY A 232 -8.56 18.57 -1.02
N ARG A 233 -9.58 17.70 -1.19
CA ARG A 233 -10.35 17.11 -0.08
C ARG A 233 -10.15 15.59 0.04
N GLY A 234 -9.78 15.18 1.23
CA GLY A 234 -9.63 13.77 1.61
C GLY A 234 -8.45 13.08 0.91
N ASP A 235 -8.53 11.78 0.82
CA ASP A 235 -7.54 10.92 0.21
C ASP A 235 -7.61 11.03 -1.33
N ILE A 236 -6.69 11.81 -1.90
CA ILE A 236 -6.68 12.21 -3.32
C ILE A 236 -5.48 11.69 -4.10
N HIS A 237 -4.62 10.91 -3.47
CA HIS A 237 -3.47 10.26 -4.09
C HIS A 237 -2.74 11.14 -5.13
N LEU A 238 -2.28 12.33 -4.70
CA LEU A 238 -1.41 13.17 -5.52
C LEU A 238 -0.01 12.55 -5.60
N PRO A 239 0.74 12.80 -6.67
CA PRO A 239 2.14 12.42 -6.71
C PRO A 239 2.93 13.07 -5.56
N PRO A 240 3.99 12.43 -5.05
CA PRO A 240 4.90 13.04 -4.09
C PRO A 240 5.36 14.44 -4.53
N TYR A 241 5.36 15.40 -3.60
CA TYR A 241 5.68 16.82 -3.81
C TYR A 241 4.62 17.65 -4.56
N PHE A 242 3.44 17.11 -4.82
CA PHE A 242 2.32 17.88 -5.40
C PHE A 242 1.35 18.40 -4.33
N GLY A 243 1.47 17.95 -3.09
CA GLY A 243 0.66 18.36 -1.95
C GLY A 243 1.48 19.04 -0.85
N LYS A 244 1.23 18.68 0.40
CA LYS A 244 1.80 19.35 1.59
C LYS A 244 2.58 18.42 2.52
N ILE A 245 2.81 17.18 2.16
CA ILE A 245 3.56 16.24 2.99
C ILE A 245 5.03 16.64 3.06
N PRO A 246 5.65 16.69 4.26
CA PRO A 246 7.04 17.12 4.42
C PRO A 246 8.03 15.98 4.09
N TYR A 247 8.07 15.54 2.83
CA TYR A 247 8.88 14.41 2.37
C TYR A 247 10.36 14.52 2.69
N ASN A 248 10.94 15.73 2.62
CA ASN A 248 12.37 15.91 2.91
C ASN A 248 12.71 15.57 4.37
N GLU A 249 11.81 15.90 5.30
CA GLU A 249 11.95 15.56 6.70
C GLU A 249 11.75 14.04 6.91
N LEU A 250 10.72 13.46 6.28
CA LEU A 250 10.46 12.02 6.32
C LEU A 250 11.66 11.22 5.79
N PHE A 251 12.18 11.57 4.61
CA PHE A 251 13.31 10.85 4.01
C PHE A 251 14.60 10.96 4.85
N SER A 252 14.78 12.05 5.60
CA SER A 252 15.94 12.20 6.49
C SER A 252 15.97 11.18 7.64
N LEU A 253 14.86 10.52 7.93
CA LEU A 253 14.74 9.49 8.96
C LEU A 253 14.97 8.05 8.44
N LEU A 254 15.19 7.88 7.13
CA LEU A 254 15.25 6.57 6.46
C LEU A 254 16.69 6.09 6.16
N GLU A 255 17.64 6.36 7.05
CA GLU A 255 19.06 6.05 6.83
C GLU A 255 19.33 4.56 6.50
N ASN A 256 18.62 3.65 7.15
CA ASN A 256 18.80 2.20 7.01
C ASN A 256 17.63 1.50 6.28
N TYR A 257 16.74 2.27 5.68
CA TYR A 257 15.61 1.69 4.98
C TYR A 257 16.04 1.15 3.61
N ASN A 258 15.70 -0.11 3.37
CA ASN A 258 16.03 -0.84 2.13
C ASN A 258 14.81 -1.46 1.43
N GLY A 259 13.61 -1.11 1.88
CA GLY A 259 12.35 -1.52 1.24
C GLY A 259 12.04 -0.72 -0.03
N MET A 260 10.89 -0.98 -0.61
CA MET A 260 10.41 -0.26 -1.77
C MET A 260 9.75 1.07 -1.37
N PHE A 261 9.90 2.07 -2.23
CA PHE A 261 9.20 3.34 -2.18
C PHE A 261 8.19 3.36 -3.32
N ILE A 262 6.95 3.00 -3.06
CA ILE A 262 5.90 2.97 -4.09
C ILE A 262 5.25 4.35 -4.17
N CYS A 263 5.42 5.03 -5.31
CA CYS A 263 4.69 6.25 -5.63
C CYS A 263 3.23 5.86 -5.92
N GLU A 264 2.38 5.97 -4.92
CA GLU A 264 0.98 5.58 -5.02
C GLU A 264 0.10 6.78 -5.36
N TYR A 265 -0.16 6.96 -6.64
CA TYR A 265 -0.97 8.06 -7.14
C TYR A 265 -1.77 7.67 -8.39
N TYR A 266 -2.75 8.47 -8.77
CA TYR A 266 -3.54 8.24 -9.99
C TYR A 266 -2.68 8.46 -11.25
N ALA A 267 -1.90 7.44 -11.62
CA ALA A 267 -0.92 7.51 -12.71
C ALA A 267 -1.54 8.03 -14.02
N GLU A 268 -2.77 7.62 -14.33
CA GLU A 268 -3.51 8.02 -15.53
C GLU A 268 -3.77 9.54 -15.60
N ARG A 269 -3.84 10.22 -14.45
CA ARG A 269 -4.03 11.69 -14.37
C ARG A 269 -2.72 12.47 -14.45
N PHE A 270 -1.59 11.80 -14.24
CA PHE A 270 -0.28 12.40 -14.15
C PHE A 270 0.74 11.79 -15.14
N LEU A 271 0.27 11.10 -16.20
CA LEU A 271 1.12 10.42 -17.20
C LEU A 271 2.32 11.25 -17.70
N PRO A 272 2.17 12.56 -18.04
CA PRO A 272 3.29 13.36 -18.54
C PRO A 272 4.39 13.61 -17.49
N PHE A 273 4.10 13.37 -16.21
CA PHE A 273 4.99 13.72 -15.10
C PHE A 273 5.71 12.51 -14.48
N GLY A 274 5.40 11.28 -14.90
CA GLY A 274 5.93 10.06 -14.29
C GLY A 274 7.46 10.04 -14.16
N LYS A 275 8.17 10.41 -15.22
CA LYS A 275 9.65 10.51 -15.20
C LYS A 275 10.15 11.59 -14.23
N LEU A 276 9.49 12.75 -14.19
CA LEU A 276 9.85 13.85 -13.29
C LEU A 276 9.64 13.43 -11.81
N ILE A 277 8.50 12.80 -11.52
CA ILE A 277 8.15 12.35 -10.17
C ILE A 277 9.18 11.34 -9.68
N GLN A 278 9.40 10.28 -10.46
CA GLN A 278 10.38 9.24 -10.15
C GLN A 278 11.77 9.81 -9.89
N HIS A 279 12.24 10.69 -10.78
CA HIS A 279 13.55 11.31 -10.64
C HIS A 279 13.65 12.18 -9.39
N LYS A 280 12.63 13.01 -9.12
CA LYS A 280 12.57 13.85 -7.93
C LYS A 280 12.62 13.05 -6.63
N VAL A 281 11.82 11.99 -6.53
CA VAL A 281 11.80 11.11 -5.35
C VAL A 281 13.17 10.46 -5.15
N ARG A 282 13.77 9.91 -6.21
CA ARG A 282 15.09 9.28 -6.15
C ARG A 282 16.17 10.25 -5.68
N GLU A 283 16.23 11.45 -6.27
CA GLU A 283 17.20 12.47 -5.89
C GLU A 283 17.09 12.87 -4.41
N GLU A 284 15.87 13.10 -3.91
CA GLU A 284 15.68 13.56 -2.54
C GLU A 284 16.01 12.46 -1.51
N ILE A 285 15.68 11.20 -1.80
CA ILE A 285 16.11 10.07 -0.97
C ILE A 285 17.63 9.96 -0.95
N GLN A 286 18.29 10.03 -2.11
CA GLN A 286 19.75 9.95 -2.19
C GLN A 286 20.45 11.11 -1.46
N LYS A 287 19.91 12.34 -1.58
CA LYS A 287 20.43 13.51 -0.85
C LYS A 287 20.29 13.34 0.67
N SER A 288 19.20 12.76 1.14
CA SER A 288 18.97 12.51 2.56
C SER A 288 19.94 11.45 3.09
N GLN A 289 20.12 10.36 2.37
CA GLN A 289 21.07 9.30 2.75
C GLN A 289 22.54 9.75 2.71
N ALA A 290 22.90 10.66 1.80
CA ALA A 290 24.27 11.20 1.71
C ALA A 290 24.62 12.18 2.84
N LYS A 291 23.64 12.79 3.51
CA LYS A 291 23.87 13.70 4.66
C LYS A 291 24.13 12.96 5.97
N SER A 292 23.79 11.68 6.03
CA SER A 292 23.92 10.81 7.20
C SER A 292 25.27 10.06 7.25
N LEU A 293 26.08 10.18 6.19
CA LEU A 293 27.45 9.67 6.10
C LEU A 293 28.47 10.76 6.40
#